data_b9a4fe191cd8d6b0c7f44d0968e8b83b
#
_entry.id   b9a4fe191cd8d6b0c7f44d0968e8b83b
#
_cell.length_a   1.000
_cell.length_b   1.000
_cell.length_c   1.000
_cell.angle_alpha   90.00
_cell.angle_beta   90.00
_cell.angle_gamma   90.00
#
_symmetry.space_group_name_H-M   'P 1'
#
loop_
_entity.id
_entity.type
_entity.pdbx_description
1 polymer ?
#
loop_
_entity_poly.entity_id
_entity_poly.type
_entity_poly.pdbx_seq_one_letter_code
_entity_poly.pdbx_strand_id
1 'polypeptide(L)'
;MTDKVEYPEHLSEEIIKGALFVHNAPDKDEAQNRIMFLAEELGNKKASYIMALLMLPFLMDIVERSEEYKEYFDKHKKKTLN
;
A
#
# COMPACT_ATOMS: atom_id res chain seq x y z
N MET A 1 15.91 24.18 16.99
CA MET A 1 15.45 23.79 16.82
C MET A 1 15.17 22.99 16.28
N THR A 2 14.89 22.46 16.18
CA THR A 2 14.75 21.59 15.81
C THR A 2 13.86 21.25 15.20
N ASP A 3 13.53 21.44 14.48
CA ASP A 3 12.57 21.18 13.85
C ASP A 3 12.60 20.17 12.86
N LYS A 4 13.34 19.12 13.03
CA LYS A 4 13.33 18.03 12.21
C LYS A 4 12.08 17.30 12.38
N VAL A 5 11.26 17.19 11.37
CA VAL A 5 10.10 16.35 11.39
C VAL A 5 10.58 14.93 11.17
N GLU A 6 10.35 14.08 12.15
CA GLU A 6 10.71 12.69 11.99
C GLU A 6 9.51 11.95 11.41
N TYR A 7 9.68 11.34 10.27
CA TYR A 7 8.64 10.55 9.67
C TYR A 7 8.64 9.15 10.26
N PRO A 8 7.47 8.52 10.40
CA PRO A 8 7.43 7.12 10.81
C PRO A 8 8.24 6.26 9.86
N GLU A 9 8.71 5.13 10.35
CA GLU A 9 9.53 4.24 9.54
C GLU A 9 8.86 3.87 8.22
N HIS A 10 7.55 3.64 8.24
CA HIS A 10 6.83 3.23 7.03
C HIS A 10 6.68 4.36 6.00
N LEU A 11 7.08 5.57 6.34
CA LEU A 11 7.08 6.71 5.42
C LEU A 11 8.47 7.28 5.25
N SER A 12 9.51 6.51 5.57
CA SER A 12 10.88 6.96 5.42
C SER A 12 11.21 7.15 3.94
N GLU A 13 12.26 7.90 3.67
CA GLU A 13 12.71 8.15 2.31
C GLU A 13 13.01 6.86 1.56
N GLU A 14 13.59 5.90 2.25
CA GLU A 14 13.91 4.60 1.69
C GLU A 14 12.65 3.88 1.20
N ILE A 15 11.61 3.91 1.99
CA ILE A 15 10.34 3.27 1.64
C ILE A 15 9.69 3.98 0.47
N ILE A 16 9.68 5.30 0.49
CA ILE A 16 9.08 6.08 -0.59
C ILE A 16 9.81 5.84 -1.90
N LYS A 17 11.13 5.83 -1.87
CA LYS A 17 11.92 5.55 -3.07
C LYS A 17 11.68 4.15 -3.59
N GLY A 18 11.57 3.18 -2.69
CA GLY A 18 11.25 1.82 -3.07
C GLY A 18 9.90 1.71 -3.75
N ALA A 19 8.90 2.40 -3.21
CA ALA A 19 7.56 2.41 -3.79
C ALA A 19 7.58 3.01 -5.20
N LEU A 20 8.31 4.10 -5.38
CA LEU A 20 8.42 4.72 -6.70
C LEU A 20 9.13 3.79 -7.70
N PHE A 21 10.15 3.10 -7.24
CA PHE A 21 10.88 2.15 -8.07
C PHE A 21 9.94 1.05 -8.61
N VAL A 22 9.09 0.53 -7.74
CA VAL A 22 8.14 -0.51 -8.14
C VAL A 22 7.04 0.09 -9.02
N HIS A 23 6.54 1.26 -8.65
CA HIS A 23 5.46 1.93 -9.39
C HIS A 23 5.88 2.21 -10.84
N ASN A 24 7.14 2.53 -11.06
CA ASN A 24 7.65 2.87 -12.39
C ASN A 24 8.03 1.66 -13.23
N ALA A 25 7.77 0.46 -12.75
CA ALA A 25 8.04 -0.74 -13.53
C ALA A 25 7.16 -0.74 -14.79
N PRO A 26 7.70 -1.24 -15.92
CA PRO A 26 6.94 -1.21 -17.18
C PRO A 26 5.75 -2.14 -17.21
N ASP A 27 5.78 -3.21 -16.44
CA ASP A 27 4.68 -4.15 -16.41
C ASP A 27 4.61 -4.84 -15.05
N LYS A 28 3.60 -5.66 -14.90
CA LYS A 28 3.32 -6.34 -13.64
C LYS A 28 4.42 -7.31 -13.23
N ASP A 29 4.98 -8.02 -14.19
CA ASP A 29 6.04 -8.99 -13.91
C ASP A 29 7.29 -8.29 -13.38
N GLU A 30 7.64 -7.18 -14.01
CA GLU A 30 8.80 -6.42 -13.56
C GLU A 30 8.54 -5.77 -12.20
N ALA A 31 7.32 -5.31 -11.96
CA ALA A 31 6.97 -4.76 -10.65
C ALA A 31 7.15 -5.81 -9.57
N GLN A 32 6.72 -7.04 -9.84
CA GLN A 32 6.87 -8.13 -8.90
C GLN A 32 8.34 -8.44 -8.64
N ASN A 33 9.16 -8.46 -9.71
CA ASN A 33 10.58 -8.67 -9.56
C ASN A 33 11.24 -7.59 -8.71
N ARG A 34 10.82 -6.34 -8.90
CA ARG A 34 11.37 -5.23 -8.12
C ARG A 34 11.00 -5.32 -6.65
N ILE A 35 9.77 -5.75 -6.36
CA ILE A 35 9.36 -5.96 -4.97
C ILE A 35 10.21 -7.06 -4.33
N MET A 36 10.41 -8.16 -5.04
CA MET A 36 11.22 -9.25 -4.53
C MET A 36 12.66 -8.82 -4.28
N PHE A 37 13.21 -8.03 -5.20
CA PHE A 37 14.54 -7.48 -5.04
C PHE A 37 14.64 -6.63 -3.77
N LEU A 38 13.64 -5.75 -3.58
CA LEU A 38 13.64 -4.88 -2.41
C LEU A 38 13.45 -5.66 -1.12
N ALA A 39 12.68 -6.74 -1.15
CA ALA A 39 12.51 -7.58 0.01
C ALA A 39 13.83 -8.21 0.42
N GLU A 40 14.65 -8.59 -0.53
CA GLU A 40 15.98 -9.13 -0.24
C GLU A 40 16.93 -8.07 0.28
N GLU A 41 16.86 -6.87 -0.30
CA GLU A 41 17.79 -5.80 0.08
C GLU A 41 17.43 -5.11 1.37
N LEU A 42 16.15 -4.87 1.60
CA LEU A 42 15.68 -4.08 2.72
C LEU A 42 15.02 -4.90 3.83
N GLY A 43 14.65 -6.13 3.51
CA GLY A 43 13.96 -6.99 4.46
C GLY A 43 12.44 -6.98 4.23
N ASN A 44 11.79 -8.02 4.72
CA ASN A 44 10.35 -8.20 4.49
C ASN A 44 9.51 -7.11 5.12
N LYS A 45 9.92 -6.59 6.26
CA LYS A 45 9.16 -5.54 6.94
C LYS A 45 9.06 -4.28 6.08
N LYS A 46 10.21 -3.84 5.53
CA LYS A 46 10.22 -2.66 4.69
C LYS A 46 9.53 -2.89 3.36
N ALA A 47 9.66 -4.08 2.81
CA ALA A 47 8.94 -4.44 1.59
C ALA A 47 7.42 -4.36 1.82
N SER A 48 6.94 -4.77 2.99
CA SER A 48 5.53 -4.65 3.34
C SER A 48 5.08 -3.20 3.35
N TYR A 49 5.91 -2.31 3.89
CA TYR A 49 5.59 -0.88 3.89
C TYR A 49 5.50 -0.34 2.46
N ILE A 50 6.42 -0.78 1.60
CA ILE A 50 6.41 -0.37 0.20
C ILE A 50 5.12 -0.81 -0.47
N MET A 51 4.71 -2.04 -0.25
CA MET A 51 3.46 -2.54 -0.82
C MET A 51 2.26 -1.78 -0.29
N ALA A 52 2.27 -1.41 0.99
CA ALA A 52 1.19 -0.63 1.57
C ALA A 52 1.06 0.73 0.86
N LEU A 53 2.20 1.38 0.59
CA LEU A 53 2.17 2.65 -0.13
C LEU A 53 1.63 2.50 -1.54
N LEU A 54 1.97 1.41 -2.21
CA LEU A 54 1.50 1.16 -3.56
C LEU A 54 0.00 0.93 -3.62
N MET A 55 -0.59 0.48 -2.51
CA MET A 55 -2.01 0.24 -2.43
C MET A 55 -2.82 1.47 -2.03
N LEU A 56 -2.17 2.57 -1.65
CA LEU A 56 -2.88 3.77 -1.21
C LEU A 56 -3.94 4.27 -2.20
N PRO A 57 -3.64 4.39 -3.50
CA PRO A 57 -4.67 4.85 -4.44
C PRO A 57 -5.88 3.94 -4.45
N PHE A 58 -5.67 2.64 -4.30
CA PHE A 58 -6.75 1.69 -4.25
C PHE A 58 -7.58 1.89 -2.98
N LEU A 59 -6.90 2.09 -1.85
CA LEU A 59 -7.58 2.33 -0.59
C LEU A 59 -8.36 3.63 -0.62
N MET A 60 -7.81 4.66 -1.25
CA MET A 60 -8.51 5.93 -1.40
C MET A 60 -9.78 5.77 -2.22
N ASP A 61 -9.73 4.95 -3.26
CA ASP A 61 -10.91 4.67 -4.05
C ASP A 61 -12.00 4.02 -3.21
N ILE A 62 -11.60 3.07 -2.36
CA ILE A 62 -12.54 2.42 -1.45
C ILE A 62 -13.19 3.43 -0.53
N VAL A 63 -12.41 4.33 0.02
CA VAL A 63 -12.94 5.36 0.92
C VAL A 63 -13.91 6.27 0.18
N GLU A 64 -13.58 6.67 -1.03
CA GLU A 64 -14.44 7.55 -1.82
C GLU A 64 -15.75 6.89 -2.18
N ARG A 65 -15.74 5.59 -2.37
CA ARG A 65 -16.94 4.83 -2.70
C ARG A 65 -17.53 4.13 -1.50
N SER A 66 -17.23 4.64 -0.32
CA SER A 66 -17.59 3.95 0.92
C SER A 66 -19.08 3.64 1.03
N GLU A 67 -19.96 4.50 0.51
CA GLU A 67 -21.37 4.25 0.58
C GLU A 67 -21.78 3.03 -0.23
N GLU A 68 -21.21 2.89 -1.43
CA GLU A 68 -21.48 1.73 -2.27
C GLU A 68 -21.02 0.45 -1.59
N TYR A 69 -19.81 0.49 -1.03
CA TYR A 69 -19.28 -0.68 -0.35
C TYR A 69 -20.07 -1.00 0.91
N LYS A 70 -20.52 0.05 1.60
CA LYS A 70 -21.32 -0.15 2.80
C LYS A 70 -22.63 -0.86 2.47
N GLU A 71 -23.31 -0.44 1.42
CA GLU A 71 -24.54 -1.10 0.97
C GLU A 71 -24.28 -2.56 0.62
N TYR A 72 -23.18 -2.79 -0.09
CA TYR A 72 -22.82 -4.14 -0.48
C TYR A 72 -22.59 -5.03 0.74
N PHE A 73 -21.83 -4.54 1.71
CA PHE A 73 -21.55 -5.30 2.91
C PHE A 73 -22.79 -5.49 3.77
N ASP A 74 -23.66 -4.49 3.84
CA ASP A 74 -24.89 -4.61 4.60
C ASP A 74 -25.79 -5.70 4.03
N LYS A 75 -25.89 -5.76 2.71
CA LYS A 75 -26.67 -6.81 2.06
C LYS A 75 -26.10 -8.20 2.35
N HIS A 76 -24.78 -8.33 2.27
CA HIS A 76 -24.13 -9.59 2.53
C HIS A 76 -24.23 -9.98 3.99
N LYS A 77 -24.12 -9.00 4.87
CA LYS A 77 -24.22 -9.22 6.30
C LYS A 77 -25.59 -9.77 6.68
N LYS A 78 -26.63 -9.19 6.09
CA LYS A 78 -27.98 -9.66 6.34
C LYS A 78 -28.17 -11.11 5.91
N LYS A 79 -27.62 -11.47 4.78
CA LYS A 79 -27.66 -12.84 4.31
C LYS A 79 -26.93 -13.77 5.24
N THR A 80 -25.81 -13.33 5.74
CA THR A 80 -24.95 -14.14 6.60
C THR A 80 -25.59 -14.37 7.96
N LEU A 81 -26.29 -13.39 8.48
CA LEU A 81 -26.88 -13.47 9.82
C LEU A 81 -28.18 -14.29 9.84
N ASN A 82 -28.72 -14.57 8.70
CA ASN A 82 -29.88 -15.42 8.61
C ASN A 82 -29.46 -16.84 8.26
#